data_4b0979b4ed855b76a1101a64702807be
#
_entry.id   4b0979b4ed855b76a1101a64702807be
#
_cell.length_a   1.000
_cell.length_b   1.000
_cell.length_c   1.000
_cell.angle_alpha   90.00
_cell.angle_beta   90.00
_cell.angle_gamma   90.00
#
_symmetry.space_group_name_H-M   'P 1'
#
loop_
_entity.id
_entity.type
_entity.pdbx_description
1 polymer ?
#
loop_
_entity_poly.entity_id
_entity_poly.type
_entity_poly.pdbx_seq_one_letter_code
_entity_poly.pdbx_strand_id
1 'polypeptide(L)'
;MKYLIIAEKPSVATDLSKALKETLGTFEKKGKTKDAQHFASDNATITSAVGHLVELKMPTGDNGKKLPWNFNVLPSIPQEFELQAIEKTEGRLKHVLSLCRKKEFDCIINACDAGREGELIFKYIMQIGKIDKPIKRLWMQSMTVDSIKEAWNKLREDTELNPLTDAAKCRSESDWLVGLNSTRALTCFRSRHGGFNITSAGRVQTPTLAILANREKQIGNFTSEGYYEVDANFSIQSGEYIGKWFNPEFKKDSEAKQLRAERLWDLEKAESIVARCADKTGIIKEEKKLVKQISPQLYDLTTLQREAPFTAKNTLSIAQALYERHKMITYPRTDTRYLPEDYLSNVLSCLNNIASSGSEVAQYAKLALEADKVKLSKRIFDNKKISDHFAIIPTGRVVKLSEVEQKLYDMILKRFIAVFYEHAQFEETTRITIVDSVEAKDHFLTKGKILIEPGWLKVYGRNKGVAENKGELSPIYEKESAKVDETELLKKETQPPARFTESTLLSAMEGAGKTLEDEEMRVAMSDRGLGTPATRAAIIEGLLRQKYINRDGRELNVTGKGLRLIELCDEMH
;
A
#
# COMPACT_ATOMS: atom_id res chain seq x y z
N MET A 1 -15.45 -40.45 -6.51
CA MET A 1 -14.86 -39.68 -5.39
C MET A 1 -15.73 -38.49 -5.15
N LYS A 2 -16.20 -38.31 -3.91
CA LYS A 2 -17.09 -37.20 -3.54
C LYS A 2 -16.34 -36.19 -2.67
N TYR A 3 -16.42 -34.92 -3.01
CA TYR A 3 -15.64 -33.85 -2.41
C TYR A 3 -16.46 -32.99 -1.46
N LEU A 4 -15.83 -32.53 -0.35
CA LEU A 4 -16.33 -31.44 0.45
C LEU A 4 -15.43 -30.22 0.21
N ILE A 5 -15.96 -29.16 -0.40
CA ILE A 5 -15.22 -27.94 -0.71
C ILE A 5 -15.56 -26.87 0.32
N ILE A 6 -14.55 -26.30 0.99
CA ILE A 6 -14.72 -25.29 2.04
C ILE A 6 -14.11 -23.98 1.55
N ALA A 7 -14.95 -23.00 1.25
CA ALA A 7 -14.56 -21.65 0.89
C ALA A 7 -14.44 -20.74 2.13
N GLU A 8 -13.76 -19.62 2.02
CA GLU A 8 -13.65 -18.64 3.12
C GLU A 8 -14.97 -17.88 3.34
N LYS A 9 -15.70 -17.57 2.25
CA LYS A 9 -16.90 -16.73 2.27
C LYS A 9 -18.04 -17.33 1.46
N PRO A 10 -19.32 -17.04 1.83
CA PRO A 10 -20.48 -17.52 1.08
C PRO A 10 -20.51 -17.09 -0.39
N SER A 11 -19.99 -15.90 -0.73
CA SER A 11 -19.89 -15.43 -2.11
C SER A 11 -18.98 -16.33 -2.95
N VAL A 12 -17.82 -16.72 -2.40
CA VAL A 12 -16.87 -17.62 -3.05
C VAL A 12 -17.50 -19.00 -3.27
N ALA A 13 -18.22 -19.55 -2.27
CA ALA A 13 -18.96 -20.81 -2.43
C ALA A 13 -19.98 -20.74 -3.57
N THR A 14 -20.67 -19.61 -3.74
CA THR A 14 -21.60 -19.39 -4.86
C THR A 14 -20.88 -19.35 -6.21
N ASP A 15 -19.73 -18.69 -6.29
CA ASP A 15 -18.94 -18.63 -7.52
C ASP A 15 -18.38 -20.01 -7.90
N LEU A 16 -17.88 -20.76 -6.93
CA LEU A 16 -17.42 -22.14 -7.11
C LEU A 16 -18.55 -23.05 -7.63
N SER A 17 -19.78 -22.93 -7.07
CA SER A 17 -20.91 -23.76 -7.51
C SER A 17 -21.31 -23.49 -8.96
N LYS A 18 -21.13 -22.26 -9.44
CA LYS A 18 -21.37 -21.89 -10.85
C LYS A 18 -20.25 -22.36 -11.78
N ALA A 19 -18.99 -22.15 -11.36
CA ALA A 19 -17.83 -22.46 -12.18
C ALA A 19 -17.60 -23.96 -12.37
N LEU A 20 -17.85 -24.74 -11.31
CA LEU A 20 -17.59 -26.19 -11.28
C LEU A 20 -18.79 -27.07 -11.63
N LYS A 21 -19.92 -26.50 -12.06
CA LYS A 21 -21.14 -27.26 -12.41
C LYS A 21 -20.93 -28.29 -13.51
N GLU A 22 -20.10 -27.98 -14.50
CA GLU A 22 -19.81 -28.88 -15.62
C GLU A 22 -18.91 -30.05 -15.19
N THR A 23 -18.06 -29.83 -14.18
CA THR A 23 -17.11 -30.82 -13.69
C THR A 23 -17.69 -31.69 -12.57
N LEU A 24 -18.48 -31.08 -11.66
CA LEU A 24 -18.94 -31.74 -10.44
C LEU A 24 -20.47 -31.95 -10.38
N GLY A 25 -21.17 -31.61 -11.45
CA GLY A 25 -22.63 -31.70 -11.52
C GLY A 25 -23.34 -30.41 -11.08
N THR A 26 -24.63 -30.34 -11.34
CA THR A 26 -25.46 -29.17 -11.00
C THR A 26 -25.62 -29.08 -9.48
N PHE A 27 -25.32 -27.92 -8.94
CA PHE A 27 -25.41 -27.68 -7.50
C PHE A 27 -26.77 -27.13 -7.10
N GLU A 28 -27.39 -27.73 -6.11
CA GLU A 28 -28.59 -27.23 -5.45
C GLU A 28 -28.22 -26.56 -4.13
N LYS A 29 -28.85 -25.41 -3.85
CA LYS A 29 -28.69 -24.72 -2.57
C LYS A 29 -29.51 -25.43 -1.50
N LYS A 30 -28.87 -25.86 -0.41
CA LYS A 30 -29.48 -26.54 0.74
C LYS A 30 -29.24 -25.76 2.05
N GLY A 31 -30.00 -26.10 3.07
CA GLY A 31 -29.91 -25.48 4.41
C GLY A 31 -30.97 -24.37 4.62
N LYS A 32 -31.80 -24.53 5.68
CA LYS A 32 -32.89 -23.62 6.00
C LYS A 32 -32.42 -22.33 6.68
N THR A 33 -31.35 -22.38 7.46
CA THR A 33 -30.80 -21.23 8.18
C THR A 33 -29.54 -20.71 7.47
N LYS A 34 -29.20 -19.45 7.72
CA LYS A 34 -27.99 -18.82 7.17
C LYS A 34 -26.72 -19.63 7.50
N ASP A 35 -26.64 -20.19 8.71
CA ASP A 35 -25.48 -20.99 9.16
C ASP A 35 -25.41 -22.37 8.51
N ALA A 36 -26.55 -22.94 8.10
CA ALA A 36 -26.64 -24.26 7.48
C ALA A 36 -26.57 -24.22 5.94
N GLN A 37 -26.49 -23.03 5.31
CA GLN A 37 -26.45 -22.93 3.86
C GLN A 37 -25.20 -23.56 3.25
N HIS A 38 -25.41 -24.38 2.22
CA HIS A 38 -24.37 -25.01 1.42
C HIS A 38 -24.94 -25.36 0.02
N PHE A 39 -24.09 -25.71 -0.92
CA PHE A 39 -24.47 -26.18 -2.24
C PHE A 39 -24.12 -27.67 -2.34
N ALA A 40 -25.02 -28.50 -2.87
CA ALA A 40 -24.76 -29.92 -3.00
C ALA A 40 -25.07 -30.41 -4.43
N SER A 41 -24.19 -31.25 -4.96
CA SER A 41 -24.38 -32.02 -6.17
C SER A 41 -24.11 -33.51 -5.85
N ASP A 42 -24.21 -34.36 -6.84
CA ASP A 42 -23.91 -35.80 -6.69
C ASP A 42 -22.44 -36.03 -6.32
N ASN A 43 -21.51 -35.25 -6.89
CA ASN A 43 -20.06 -35.42 -6.76
C ASN A 43 -19.41 -34.50 -5.72
N ALA A 44 -20.09 -33.45 -5.25
CA ALA A 44 -19.50 -32.53 -4.29
C ALA A 44 -20.52 -31.78 -3.43
N THR A 45 -20.06 -31.35 -2.28
CA THR A 45 -20.76 -30.35 -1.45
C THR A 45 -19.82 -29.14 -1.27
N ILE A 46 -20.33 -27.92 -1.52
CA ILE A 46 -19.58 -26.68 -1.32
C ILE A 46 -20.19 -25.94 -0.15
N THR A 47 -19.41 -25.70 0.87
CA THR A 47 -19.76 -24.89 2.03
C THR A 47 -18.76 -23.75 2.19
N SER A 48 -18.96 -22.86 3.17
CA SER A 48 -18.00 -21.79 3.45
C SER A 48 -17.85 -21.56 4.95
N ALA A 49 -16.74 -20.98 5.33
CA ALA A 49 -16.68 -20.16 6.54
C ALA A 49 -17.41 -18.82 6.33
N VAL A 50 -17.26 -17.89 7.25
CA VAL A 50 -17.68 -16.48 7.16
C VAL A 50 -16.54 -15.57 7.64
N GLY A 51 -15.30 -15.92 7.27
CA GLY A 51 -14.06 -15.48 7.89
C GLY A 51 -13.67 -16.44 9.02
N HIS A 52 -12.98 -15.94 10.04
CA HIS A 52 -12.59 -16.77 11.19
C HIS A 52 -13.80 -17.34 11.93
N LEU A 53 -13.79 -18.64 12.15
CA LEU A 53 -14.76 -19.38 12.98
C LEU A 53 -14.13 -19.84 14.30
N VAL A 54 -12.82 -19.81 14.36
CA VAL A 54 -11.99 -20.33 15.46
C VAL A 54 -10.92 -19.29 15.78
N GLU A 55 -10.63 -19.13 17.06
CA GLU A 55 -9.60 -18.23 17.58
C GLU A 55 -8.76 -18.91 18.65
N LEU A 56 -7.61 -18.32 18.98
CA LEU A 56 -6.79 -18.75 20.11
C LEU A 56 -7.51 -18.41 21.40
N LYS A 57 -7.61 -19.40 22.29
CA LYS A 57 -8.28 -19.27 23.58
C LYS A 57 -7.50 -18.35 24.51
N MET A 58 -8.22 -17.48 25.21
CA MET A 58 -7.61 -16.65 26.24
C MET A 58 -7.17 -17.51 27.44
N PRO A 59 -6.01 -17.20 28.06
CA PRO A 59 -5.48 -18.02 29.13
C PRO A 59 -6.36 -17.92 30.38
N THR A 60 -6.52 -19.07 31.06
CA THR A 60 -7.22 -19.19 32.34
C THR A 60 -6.23 -19.62 33.40
N GLY A 61 -6.53 -19.28 34.67
CA GLY A 61 -5.81 -19.82 35.80
C GLY A 61 -6.15 -21.29 36.05
N ASP A 62 -5.46 -21.95 36.98
CA ASP A 62 -5.61 -23.36 37.32
C ASP A 62 -7.06 -23.71 37.78
N ASN A 63 -7.80 -22.72 38.25
CA ASN A 63 -9.20 -22.85 38.62
C ASN A 63 -10.20 -22.62 37.46
N GLY A 64 -9.74 -22.51 36.23
CA GLY A 64 -10.52 -22.24 35.03
C GLY A 64 -11.09 -20.81 34.92
N LYS A 65 -10.78 -19.92 35.88
CA LYS A 65 -11.19 -18.51 35.83
C LYS A 65 -10.24 -17.67 35.01
N LYS A 66 -10.72 -16.52 34.53
CA LYS A 66 -9.86 -15.52 33.83
C LYS A 66 -8.70 -15.13 34.72
N LEU A 67 -7.52 -15.00 34.13
CA LEU A 67 -6.33 -14.54 34.86
C LEU A 67 -6.58 -13.15 35.48
N PRO A 68 -6.13 -12.92 36.74
CA PRO A 68 -6.19 -11.60 37.35
C PRO A 68 -5.32 -10.59 36.65
N TRP A 69 -5.67 -9.30 36.77
CA TRP A 69 -4.87 -8.21 36.21
C TRP A 69 -3.78 -7.79 37.20
N ASN A 70 -2.70 -8.53 37.24
CA ASN A 70 -1.49 -8.21 38.03
C ASN A 70 -0.23 -8.73 37.34
N PHE A 71 0.94 -8.31 37.80
CA PHE A 71 2.22 -8.71 37.21
C PHE A 71 2.62 -10.15 37.51
N ASN A 72 2.11 -10.76 38.58
CA ASN A 72 2.52 -12.11 39.00
C ASN A 72 2.12 -13.20 38.00
N VAL A 73 1.17 -12.90 37.08
CA VAL A 73 0.73 -13.82 36.01
C VAL A 73 1.35 -13.50 34.66
N LEU A 74 2.41 -12.68 34.64
CA LEU A 74 3.09 -12.28 33.42
C LEU A 74 4.57 -12.72 33.45
N PRO A 75 5.15 -13.12 32.31
CA PRO A 75 4.47 -13.33 31.04
C PRO A 75 3.57 -14.57 31.04
N SER A 76 2.37 -14.45 30.47
CA SER A 76 1.50 -15.60 30.24
C SER A 76 1.90 -16.27 28.92
N ILE A 77 2.61 -17.38 29.03
CA ILE A 77 3.09 -18.20 27.90
C ILE A 77 2.48 -19.59 28.05
N PRO A 78 1.53 -19.98 27.17
CA PRO A 78 0.94 -21.31 27.25
C PRO A 78 1.95 -22.37 26.78
N GLN A 79 1.87 -23.57 27.34
CA GLN A 79 2.64 -24.72 26.83
C GLN A 79 2.15 -25.14 25.46
N GLU A 80 0.84 -25.08 25.24
CA GLU A 80 0.17 -25.32 23.97
C GLU A 80 -0.92 -24.28 23.76
N PHE A 81 -1.05 -23.80 22.51
CA PHE A 81 -2.08 -22.86 22.12
C PHE A 81 -3.41 -23.60 21.90
N GLU A 82 -4.33 -23.47 22.83
CA GLU A 82 -5.67 -24.01 22.70
C GLU A 82 -6.54 -23.15 21.76
N LEU A 83 -7.43 -23.83 21.03
CA LEU A 83 -8.39 -23.21 20.13
C LEU A 83 -9.78 -23.19 20.75
N GLN A 84 -10.54 -22.14 20.47
CA GLN A 84 -11.96 -22.05 20.82
C GLN A 84 -12.79 -21.53 19.64
N ALA A 85 -14.08 -21.91 19.64
CA ALA A 85 -15.03 -21.35 18.68
C ALA A 85 -15.29 -19.88 18.97
N ILE A 86 -15.42 -19.07 17.92
CA ILE A 86 -15.90 -17.70 18.04
C ILE A 86 -17.42 -17.73 18.25
N GLU A 87 -17.88 -17.24 19.38
CA GLU A 87 -19.28 -17.33 19.84
C GLU A 87 -20.29 -16.90 18.76
N LYS A 88 -20.05 -15.77 18.10
CA LYS A 88 -20.94 -15.22 17.06
C LYS A 88 -21.08 -16.10 15.82
N THR A 89 -20.14 -17.00 15.58
CA THR A 89 -20.07 -17.86 14.38
C THR A 89 -20.09 -19.35 14.72
N GLU A 90 -20.37 -19.70 15.98
CA GLU A 90 -20.36 -21.08 16.46
C GLU A 90 -21.34 -21.98 15.71
N GLY A 91 -22.54 -21.47 15.39
CA GLY A 91 -23.54 -22.20 14.58
C GLY A 91 -22.99 -22.59 13.22
N ARG A 92 -22.24 -21.67 12.57
CA ARG A 92 -21.59 -21.92 11.28
C ARG A 92 -20.48 -22.96 11.42
N LEU A 93 -19.64 -22.85 12.46
CA LEU A 93 -18.59 -23.83 12.76
C LEU A 93 -19.17 -25.23 12.94
N LYS A 94 -20.22 -25.37 13.76
CA LYS A 94 -20.91 -26.65 13.99
C LYS A 94 -21.41 -27.27 12.68
N HIS A 95 -21.99 -26.46 11.81
CA HIS A 95 -22.45 -26.93 10.50
C HIS A 95 -21.28 -27.41 9.62
N VAL A 96 -20.21 -26.62 9.46
CA VAL A 96 -19.03 -27.01 8.67
C VAL A 96 -18.43 -28.30 9.19
N LEU A 97 -18.24 -28.43 10.52
CA LEU A 97 -17.73 -29.65 11.14
C LEU A 97 -18.65 -30.85 10.96
N SER A 98 -19.98 -30.66 10.99
CA SER A 98 -20.94 -31.72 10.71
C SER A 98 -20.79 -32.30 9.30
N LEU A 99 -20.51 -31.43 8.33
CA LEU A 99 -20.20 -31.86 6.94
C LEU A 99 -18.86 -32.58 6.85
N CYS A 100 -17.81 -32.06 7.48
CA CYS A 100 -16.47 -32.69 7.49
C CYS A 100 -16.50 -34.12 8.05
N ARG A 101 -17.36 -34.43 9.00
CA ARG A 101 -17.48 -35.75 9.64
C ARG A 101 -18.29 -36.78 8.84
N LYS A 102 -19.01 -36.35 7.81
CA LYS A 102 -19.80 -37.29 6.98
C LYS A 102 -18.87 -38.25 6.22
N LYS A 103 -19.16 -39.54 6.30
CA LYS A 103 -18.41 -40.60 5.63
C LYS A 103 -18.49 -40.57 4.09
N GLU A 104 -19.52 -39.89 3.56
CA GLU A 104 -19.73 -39.79 2.12
C GLU A 104 -18.63 -38.98 1.36
N PHE A 105 -17.85 -38.16 2.06
CA PHE A 105 -16.79 -37.38 1.45
C PHE A 105 -15.45 -38.08 1.58
N ASP A 106 -14.83 -38.33 0.44
CA ASP A 106 -13.53 -38.99 0.32
C ASP A 106 -12.36 -38.03 0.56
N CYS A 107 -12.56 -36.75 0.22
CA CYS A 107 -11.54 -35.71 0.31
C CYS A 107 -12.15 -34.34 0.62
N ILE A 108 -11.45 -33.54 1.41
CA ILE A 108 -11.81 -32.15 1.71
C ILE A 108 -10.92 -31.22 0.87
N ILE A 109 -11.54 -30.24 0.19
CA ILE A 109 -10.84 -29.25 -0.61
C ILE A 109 -10.82 -27.91 0.15
N ASN A 110 -9.62 -27.46 0.50
CA ASN A 110 -9.41 -26.11 1.01
C ASN A 110 -9.50 -25.09 -0.14
N ALA A 111 -10.61 -24.37 -0.23
CA ALA A 111 -10.88 -23.32 -1.20
C ALA A 111 -11.01 -21.94 -0.52
N CYS A 112 -10.37 -21.75 0.65
CA CYS A 112 -10.21 -20.44 1.27
C CYS A 112 -9.28 -19.54 0.43
N ASP A 113 -9.26 -18.25 0.71
CA ASP A 113 -8.43 -17.30 -0.04
C ASP A 113 -6.95 -17.77 -0.08
N ALA A 114 -6.29 -17.58 -1.22
CA ALA A 114 -4.91 -18.00 -1.41
C ALA A 114 -3.99 -17.08 -0.60
N GLY A 115 -3.49 -17.54 0.54
CA GLY A 115 -2.64 -16.78 1.44
C GLY A 115 -2.66 -17.31 2.87
N ARG A 116 -1.81 -16.72 3.72
CA ARG A 116 -1.66 -17.12 5.13
C ARG A 116 -2.97 -17.08 5.92
N GLU A 117 -3.83 -16.07 5.66
CA GLU A 117 -5.08 -15.91 6.38
C GLU A 117 -6.08 -17.03 6.06
N GLY A 118 -6.30 -17.31 4.76
CA GLY A 118 -7.20 -18.38 4.34
C GLY A 118 -6.69 -19.76 4.77
N GLU A 119 -5.37 -19.96 4.78
CA GLU A 119 -4.76 -21.19 5.27
C GLU A 119 -5.01 -21.37 6.78
N LEU A 120 -4.82 -20.30 7.57
CA LEU A 120 -5.07 -20.34 9.02
C LEU A 120 -6.53 -20.64 9.34
N ILE A 121 -7.48 -19.99 8.67
CA ILE A 121 -8.92 -20.21 8.87
C ILE A 121 -9.24 -21.69 8.64
N PHE A 122 -8.78 -22.27 7.54
CA PHE A 122 -9.06 -23.66 7.23
C PHE A 122 -8.39 -24.62 8.23
N LYS A 123 -7.11 -24.43 8.53
CA LYS A 123 -6.36 -25.32 9.43
C LYS A 123 -6.91 -25.30 10.87
N TYR A 124 -7.34 -24.14 11.36
CA TYR A 124 -7.98 -24.06 12.68
C TYR A 124 -9.32 -24.80 12.72
N ILE A 125 -10.11 -24.76 11.65
CA ILE A 125 -11.35 -25.56 11.54
C ILE A 125 -11.03 -27.06 11.58
N MET A 126 -10.04 -27.52 10.83
CA MET A 126 -9.63 -28.93 10.81
C MET A 126 -9.10 -29.36 12.19
N GLN A 127 -8.28 -28.56 12.82
CA GLN A 127 -7.66 -28.84 14.12
C GLN A 127 -8.69 -28.93 15.24
N ILE A 128 -9.59 -27.95 15.40
CA ILE A 128 -10.62 -27.97 16.45
C ILE A 128 -11.63 -29.10 16.23
N GLY A 129 -11.89 -29.43 14.96
CA GLY A 129 -12.77 -30.54 14.57
C GLY A 129 -12.14 -31.90 14.72
N LYS A 130 -10.83 -31.99 14.92
CA LYS A 130 -10.02 -33.24 14.87
C LYS A 130 -10.34 -34.05 13.61
N ILE A 131 -10.32 -33.36 12.45
CA ILE A 131 -10.69 -33.97 11.16
C ILE A 131 -9.46 -34.68 10.59
N ASP A 132 -9.59 -35.99 10.38
CA ASP A 132 -8.57 -36.85 9.79
C ASP A 132 -9.09 -37.39 8.44
N LYS A 133 -9.01 -36.56 7.42
CA LYS A 133 -9.39 -36.91 6.04
C LYS A 133 -8.36 -36.37 5.08
N PRO A 134 -8.20 -36.98 3.88
CA PRO A 134 -7.37 -36.41 2.83
C PRO A 134 -7.79 -34.98 2.49
N ILE A 135 -6.82 -34.09 2.38
CA ILE A 135 -7.03 -32.68 2.09
C ILE A 135 -6.26 -32.33 0.83
N LYS A 136 -6.88 -31.52 -0.07
CA LYS A 136 -6.22 -30.87 -1.19
C LYS A 136 -6.51 -29.39 -1.17
N ARG A 137 -5.65 -28.62 -1.83
CA ARG A 137 -5.73 -27.15 -1.88
C ARG A 137 -6.13 -26.66 -3.25
N LEU A 138 -7.24 -25.94 -3.34
CA LEU A 138 -7.65 -25.17 -4.51
C LEU A 138 -7.06 -23.75 -4.38
N TRP A 139 -6.00 -23.48 -5.15
CA TRP A 139 -5.28 -22.20 -5.10
C TRP A 139 -5.81 -21.25 -6.18
N MET A 140 -6.63 -20.27 -5.77
CA MET A 140 -7.28 -19.34 -6.70
C MET A 140 -6.67 -17.93 -6.57
N GLN A 141 -6.22 -17.39 -7.68
CA GLN A 141 -5.68 -16.03 -7.76
C GLN A 141 -6.65 -15.05 -8.43
N SER A 142 -7.72 -15.56 -9.05
CA SER A 142 -8.81 -14.81 -9.64
C SER A 142 -10.13 -15.57 -9.47
N MET A 143 -11.25 -14.85 -9.45
CA MET A 143 -12.60 -15.40 -9.30
C MET A 143 -13.36 -15.53 -10.63
N THR A 144 -12.67 -15.46 -11.78
CA THR A 144 -13.27 -15.77 -13.07
C THR A 144 -13.53 -17.28 -13.20
N VAL A 145 -14.53 -17.65 -13.99
CA VAL A 145 -14.89 -19.06 -14.20
C VAL A 145 -13.70 -19.86 -14.70
N ASP A 146 -12.94 -19.29 -15.64
CA ASP A 146 -11.79 -19.98 -16.25
C ASP A 146 -10.66 -20.17 -15.23
N SER A 147 -10.35 -19.17 -14.42
CA SER A 147 -9.35 -19.27 -13.35
C SER A 147 -9.73 -20.32 -12.29
N ILE A 148 -11.01 -20.42 -11.94
CA ILE A 148 -11.50 -21.45 -11.01
C ILE A 148 -11.36 -22.85 -11.62
N LYS A 149 -11.74 -23.04 -12.90
CA LYS A 149 -11.59 -24.32 -13.61
C LYS A 149 -10.13 -24.72 -13.72
N GLU A 150 -9.25 -23.78 -14.05
CA GLU A 150 -7.82 -24.03 -14.12
C GLU A 150 -7.23 -24.44 -12.76
N ALA A 151 -7.58 -23.72 -11.68
CA ALA A 151 -7.15 -24.05 -10.33
C ALA A 151 -7.67 -25.43 -9.88
N TRP A 152 -8.89 -25.82 -10.28
CA TRP A 152 -9.44 -27.14 -10.03
C TRP A 152 -8.63 -28.25 -10.71
N ASN A 153 -8.20 -28.03 -11.93
CA ASN A 153 -7.38 -29.01 -12.67
C ASN A 153 -5.94 -29.10 -12.13
N LYS A 154 -5.51 -28.11 -11.32
CA LYS A 154 -4.18 -28.02 -10.70
C LYS A 154 -4.25 -28.06 -9.16
N LEU A 155 -5.13 -28.90 -8.60
CA LEU A 155 -5.23 -29.06 -7.14
C LEU A 155 -3.87 -29.47 -6.56
N ARG A 156 -3.45 -28.78 -5.50
CA ARG A 156 -2.18 -29.04 -4.78
C ARG A 156 -2.42 -29.99 -3.63
N GLU A 157 -1.38 -30.73 -3.26
CA GLU A 157 -1.41 -31.53 -2.03
C GLU A 157 -1.31 -30.59 -0.81
N ASP A 158 -2.01 -30.93 0.27
CA ASP A 158 -2.03 -30.16 1.50
C ASP A 158 -0.64 -29.96 2.12
N THR A 159 0.22 -30.98 2.00
CA THR A 159 1.59 -30.98 2.52
C THR A 159 2.50 -29.95 1.86
N GLU A 160 2.23 -29.58 0.62
CA GLU A 160 2.98 -28.53 -0.09
C GLU A 160 2.82 -27.15 0.60
N LEU A 161 1.74 -26.99 1.38
CA LEU A 161 1.40 -25.73 2.07
C LEU A 161 1.86 -25.68 3.54
N ASN A 162 2.56 -26.72 4.03
CA ASN A 162 3.03 -26.76 5.41
C ASN A 162 3.86 -25.52 5.79
N PRO A 163 4.83 -25.02 4.99
CA PRO A 163 5.56 -23.80 5.34
C PRO A 163 4.66 -22.57 5.47
N LEU A 164 3.61 -22.46 4.63
CA LEU A 164 2.64 -21.39 4.71
C LEU A 164 1.76 -21.50 5.96
N THR A 165 1.36 -22.73 6.30
CA THR A 165 0.61 -23.05 7.53
C THR A 165 1.40 -22.64 8.77
N ASP A 166 2.67 -23.02 8.85
CA ASP A 166 3.54 -22.72 9.97
C ASP A 166 3.76 -21.21 10.12
N ALA A 167 4.01 -20.52 9.00
CA ALA A 167 4.13 -19.06 8.98
C ALA A 167 2.84 -18.36 9.47
N ALA A 168 1.67 -18.89 9.09
CA ALA A 168 0.37 -18.35 9.51
C ALA A 168 0.12 -18.57 11.02
N LYS A 169 0.41 -19.75 11.53
CA LYS A 169 0.32 -20.09 12.97
C LYS A 169 1.28 -19.25 13.79
N CYS A 170 2.57 -19.25 13.46
CA CYS A 170 3.58 -18.45 14.15
C CYS A 170 3.20 -16.98 14.24
N ARG A 171 2.64 -16.43 13.16
CA ARG A 171 2.14 -15.05 13.18
C ARG A 171 0.99 -14.87 14.17
N SER A 172 -0.02 -15.74 14.12
CA SER A 172 -1.19 -15.67 15.00
C SER A 172 -0.80 -15.79 16.48
N GLU A 173 0.06 -16.75 16.80
CA GLU A 173 0.56 -17.00 18.14
C GLU A 173 1.43 -15.86 18.66
N SER A 174 2.32 -15.30 17.81
CA SER A 174 3.12 -14.14 18.16
C SER A 174 2.27 -12.90 18.41
N ASP A 175 1.24 -12.65 17.58
CA ASP A 175 0.31 -11.53 17.78
C ASP A 175 -0.47 -11.70 19.09
N TRP A 176 -0.87 -12.93 19.42
CA TRP A 176 -1.54 -13.26 20.68
C TRP A 176 -0.60 -13.03 21.88
N LEU A 177 0.63 -13.60 21.87
CA LEU A 177 1.60 -13.49 22.96
C LEU A 177 1.95 -12.03 23.26
N VAL A 178 2.37 -11.29 22.23
CA VAL A 178 2.76 -9.90 22.41
C VAL A 178 1.56 -9.04 22.77
N GLY A 179 0.44 -9.20 22.05
CA GLY A 179 -0.78 -8.42 22.30
C GLY A 179 -1.33 -8.61 23.71
N LEU A 180 -1.42 -9.86 24.17
CA LEU A 180 -1.90 -10.18 25.51
C LEU A 180 -0.97 -9.63 26.59
N ASN A 181 0.32 -10.02 26.56
CA ASN A 181 1.25 -9.72 27.64
C ASN A 181 1.54 -8.22 27.71
N SER A 182 1.79 -7.54 26.58
CA SER A 182 2.02 -6.10 26.57
C SER A 182 0.78 -5.31 27.03
N THR A 183 -0.41 -5.68 26.57
CA THR A 183 -1.64 -5.03 27.00
C THR A 183 -1.84 -5.17 28.51
N ARG A 184 -1.61 -6.35 29.06
CA ARG A 184 -1.75 -6.59 30.50
C ARG A 184 -0.68 -5.87 31.31
N ALA A 185 0.59 -5.94 30.89
CA ALA A 185 1.69 -5.24 31.55
C ALA A 185 1.45 -3.73 31.61
N LEU A 186 1.17 -3.10 30.48
CA LEU A 186 0.88 -1.66 30.41
C LEU A 186 -0.35 -1.25 31.22
N THR A 187 -1.41 -2.08 31.19
CA THR A 187 -2.61 -1.84 32.00
C THR A 187 -2.32 -1.92 33.49
N CYS A 188 -1.59 -2.96 33.93
CA CYS A 188 -1.17 -3.10 35.32
C CYS A 188 -0.24 -1.99 35.77
N PHE A 189 0.73 -1.61 34.95
CA PHE A 189 1.66 -0.51 35.24
C PHE A 189 0.91 0.80 35.45
N ARG A 190 0.00 1.14 34.53
CA ARG A 190 -0.79 2.36 34.61
C ARG A 190 -1.73 2.39 35.81
N SER A 191 -2.27 1.24 36.18
CA SER A 191 -3.23 1.11 37.29
C SER A 191 -2.58 1.24 38.68
N ARG A 192 -1.24 1.28 38.79
CA ARG A 192 -0.52 1.50 40.05
C ARG A 192 -0.86 2.84 40.72
N HIS A 193 -1.24 3.84 39.92
CA HIS A 193 -1.58 5.18 40.40
C HIS A 193 -3.09 5.41 40.56
N GLY A 194 -3.87 4.33 40.57
CA GLY A 194 -5.33 4.37 40.70
C GLY A 194 -6.08 4.33 39.36
N GLY A 195 -7.32 3.82 39.42
CA GLY A 195 -8.18 3.60 38.26
C GLY A 195 -7.78 2.35 37.45
N PHE A 196 -8.73 1.83 36.68
CA PHE A 196 -8.51 0.70 35.80
C PHE A 196 -8.86 1.10 34.35
N ASN A 197 -7.85 1.24 33.52
CA ASN A 197 -8.01 1.61 32.10
C ASN A 197 -7.18 0.68 31.23
N ILE A 198 -7.84 -0.13 30.41
CA ILE A 198 -7.16 -1.02 29.49
C ILE A 198 -6.29 -0.19 28.51
N THR A 199 -5.01 -0.49 28.52
CA THR A 199 -4.01 0.13 27.66
C THR A 199 -3.52 -0.91 26.66
N SER A 200 -4.16 -0.92 25.48
CA SER A 200 -3.89 -1.91 24.44
C SER A 200 -2.55 -1.63 23.74
N ALA A 201 -1.77 -2.68 23.57
CA ALA A 201 -0.56 -2.67 22.75
C ALA A 201 -0.55 -3.88 21.80
N GLY A 202 0.28 -3.81 20.75
CA GLY A 202 0.40 -4.88 19.79
C GLY A 202 1.59 -4.68 18.85
N ARG A 203 2.06 -5.77 18.25
CA ARG A 203 3.27 -5.83 17.40
C ARG A 203 3.30 -4.84 16.23
N VAL A 204 2.16 -4.48 15.69
CA VAL A 204 2.07 -3.53 14.55
C VAL A 204 1.49 -2.18 14.99
N GLN A 205 0.44 -2.21 15.81
CA GLN A 205 -0.27 -1.01 16.24
C GLN A 205 0.63 -0.05 17.03
N THR A 206 1.39 -0.56 18.00
CA THR A 206 2.24 0.27 18.86
C THR A 206 3.43 0.88 18.10
N PRO A 207 4.19 0.14 17.28
CA PRO A 207 5.21 0.75 16.45
C PRO A 207 4.66 1.76 15.43
N THR A 208 3.47 1.53 14.89
CA THR A 208 2.81 2.51 14.00
C THR A 208 2.50 3.80 14.75
N LEU A 209 2.00 3.72 15.99
CA LEU A 209 1.78 4.89 16.84
C LEU A 209 3.11 5.58 17.19
N ALA A 210 4.19 4.82 17.43
CA ALA A 210 5.51 5.38 17.71
C ALA A 210 6.05 6.22 16.54
N ILE A 211 5.85 5.80 15.30
CA ILE A 211 6.21 6.59 14.10
C ILE A 211 5.52 7.97 14.15
N LEU A 212 4.24 8.00 14.47
CA LEU A 212 3.46 9.23 14.57
C LEU A 212 3.90 10.08 15.77
N ALA A 213 4.09 9.46 16.94
CA ALA A 213 4.52 10.15 18.17
C ALA A 213 5.91 10.77 18.01
N ASN A 214 6.86 10.07 17.38
CA ASN A 214 8.17 10.60 17.07
C ASN A 214 8.10 11.82 16.14
N ARG A 215 7.17 11.81 15.18
CA ARG A 215 6.94 12.97 14.31
C ARG A 215 6.41 14.16 15.12
N GLU A 216 5.47 13.97 16.05
CA GLU A 216 4.99 15.05 16.93
C GLU A 216 6.11 15.56 17.84
N LYS A 217 6.96 14.68 18.39
CA LYS A 217 8.16 15.10 19.15
C LYS A 217 9.11 15.95 18.28
N GLN A 218 9.35 15.53 17.02
CA GLN A 218 10.15 16.31 16.07
C GLN A 218 9.57 17.69 15.78
N ILE A 219 8.25 17.79 15.62
CA ILE A 219 7.53 19.05 15.39
C ILE A 219 7.59 19.93 16.65
N GLY A 220 7.33 19.35 17.83
CA GLY A 220 7.34 20.09 19.10
C GLY A 220 8.72 20.62 19.50
N ASN A 221 9.78 19.89 19.16
CA ASN A 221 11.17 20.27 19.44
C ASN A 221 11.80 21.12 18.33
N PHE A 222 11.06 21.36 17.23
CA PHE A 222 11.59 22.11 16.10
C PHE A 222 11.64 23.60 16.44
N THR A 223 12.80 24.19 16.26
CA THR A 223 12.99 25.65 16.35
C THR A 223 13.09 26.20 14.93
N SER A 224 12.21 27.13 14.59
CA SER A 224 12.27 27.81 13.30
C SER A 224 13.43 28.78 13.28
N GLU A 225 14.21 28.76 12.21
CA GLU A 225 15.34 29.66 11.95
C GLU A 225 15.07 30.46 10.69
N GLY A 226 15.31 31.77 10.74
CA GLY A 226 15.22 32.66 9.59
C GLY A 226 16.38 32.40 8.60
N TYR A 227 16.06 32.43 7.32
CA TYR A 227 17.05 32.42 6.25
C TYR A 227 16.60 33.31 5.09
N TYR A 228 17.51 33.58 4.17
CA TYR A 228 17.28 34.43 3.01
C TYR A 228 17.51 33.63 1.74
N GLU A 229 16.75 33.96 0.69
CA GLU A 229 16.99 33.54 -0.68
C GLU A 229 17.05 34.80 -1.54
N VAL A 230 17.82 34.76 -2.60
CA VAL A 230 17.92 35.86 -3.57
C VAL A 230 17.46 35.33 -4.92
N ASP A 231 16.40 35.93 -5.45
CA ASP A 231 15.94 35.71 -6.80
C ASP A 231 16.34 36.92 -7.68
N ALA A 232 16.69 36.67 -8.93
CA ALA A 232 16.96 37.72 -9.89
C ALA A 232 16.12 37.52 -11.15
N ASN A 233 15.52 38.61 -11.64
CA ASN A 233 14.84 38.63 -12.91
C ASN A 233 15.85 39.04 -14.00
N PHE A 234 15.96 38.19 -15.02
CA PHE A 234 16.89 38.37 -16.14
C PHE A 234 16.14 38.60 -17.41
N SER A 235 16.51 39.66 -18.17
CA SER A 235 16.03 39.88 -19.52
C SER A 235 17.08 39.42 -20.56
N ILE A 236 16.55 38.81 -21.61
CA ILE A 236 17.26 38.36 -22.81
C ILE A 236 16.48 38.79 -24.07
N GLN A 237 17.03 38.61 -25.26
CA GLN A 237 16.35 39.03 -26.49
C GLN A 237 14.98 38.36 -26.69
N SER A 238 14.81 37.13 -26.25
CA SER A 238 13.58 36.34 -26.44
C SER A 238 12.57 36.46 -25.32
N GLY A 239 12.87 37.15 -24.22
CA GLY A 239 11.98 37.31 -23.07
C GLY A 239 12.69 37.43 -21.74
N GLU A 240 12.04 36.97 -20.68
CA GLU A 240 12.52 37.07 -19.29
C GLU A 240 12.53 35.72 -18.63
N TYR A 241 13.33 35.57 -17.57
CA TYR A 241 13.30 34.40 -16.69
C TYR A 241 13.82 34.75 -15.29
N ILE A 242 13.41 33.98 -14.30
CA ILE A 242 13.84 34.11 -12.90
C ILE A 242 14.91 33.09 -12.60
N GLY A 243 16.04 33.54 -12.04
CA GLY A 243 17.10 32.70 -11.51
C GLY A 243 17.20 32.83 -10.00
N LYS A 244 17.34 31.71 -9.32
CA LYS A 244 17.54 31.63 -7.88
C LYS A 244 19.03 31.50 -7.58
N TRP A 245 19.55 32.40 -6.73
CA TRP A 245 20.94 32.34 -6.29
C TRP A 245 21.25 31.02 -5.58
N PHE A 246 22.44 30.48 -5.80
CA PHE A 246 22.93 29.30 -5.09
C PHE A 246 24.46 29.34 -4.95
N ASN A 247 24.96 28.70 -3.91
CA ASN A 247 26.40 28.47 -3.71
C ASN A 247 26.84 27.22 -4.49
N PRO A 248 27.66 27.35 -5.55
CA PRO A 248 28.10 26.20 -6.34
C PRO A 248 29.08 25.27 -5.61
N GLU A 249 29.71 25.74 -4.52
CA GLU A 249 30.63 24.95 -3.69
C GLU A 249 29.93 24.20 -2.56
N PHE A 250 28.61 24.39 -2.43
CA PHE A 250 27.83 23.74 -1.36
C PHE A 250 27.88 22.20 -1.47
N LYS A 251 28.33 21.58 -0.41
CA LYS A 251 28.28 20.12 -0.25
C LYS A 251 27.14 19.76 0.70
N LYS A 252 26.27 18.88 0.20
CA LYS A 252 25.12 18.42 0.97
C LYS A 252 25.60 17.57 2.16
N ASP A 253 25.25 18.01 3.38
CA ASP A 253 25.42 17.24 4.59
C ASP A 253 24.14 16.44 4.90
N SER A 254 24.30 15.14 5.21
CA SER A 254 23.19 14.26 5.56
C SER A 254 22.58 14.59 6.93
N GLU A 255 23.37 15.14 7.84
CA GLU A 255 22.93 15.48 9.19
C GLU A 255 22.30 16.86 9.26
N ALA A 256 22.82 17.81 8.51
CA ALA A 256 22.33 19.20 8.47
C ALA A 256 21.26 19.41 7.38
N LYS A 257 20.12 18.76 7.53
CA LYS A 257 19.02 18.77 6.52
C LYS A 257 18.47 20.17 6.17
N GLN A 258 18.69 21.15 7.02
CA GLN A 258 18.24 22.53 6.81
C GLN A 258 19.18 23.32 5.88
N LEU A 259 20.43 22.90 5.76
CA LEU A 259 21.38 23.52 4.86
C LEU A 259 21.09 23.14 3.41
N ARG A 260 21.03 24.16 2.55
CA ARG A 260 20.83 24.01 1.10
C ARG A 260 21.65 25.05 0.36
N ALA A 261 22.02 24.78 -0.87
CA ALA A 261 22.83 25.66 -1.69
C ALA A 261 22.23 27.05 -1.90
N GLU A 262 20.90 27.14 -1.92
CA GLU A 262 20.14 28.39 -2.15
C GLU A 262 19.85 29.18 -0.87
N ARG A 263 20.23 28.71 0.30
CA ARG A 263 19.92 29.36 1.59
C ARG A 263 21.10 30.17 2.12
N LEU A 264 20.83 31.41 2.45
CA LEU A 264 21.72 32.35 3.11
C LEU A 264 21.23 32.59 4.55
N TRP A 265 22.13 32.42 5.51
CA TRP A 265 21.80 32.57 6.94
C TRP A 265 22.19 33.94 7.49
N ASP A 266 22.92 34.69 6.68
CA ASP A 266 23.42 36.03 7.00
C ASP A 266 22.77 37.06 6.08
N LEU A 267 22.11 38.09 6.71
CA LEU A 267 21.42 39.16 6.02
C LEU A 267 22.40 40.04 5.22
N GLU A 268 23.53 40.42 5.82
CA GLU A 268 24.51 41.31 5.18
C GLU A 268 25.07 40.65 3.88
N LYS A 269 25.30 39.34 3.95
CA LYS A 269 25.72 38.59 2.77
C LYS A 269 24.64 38.56 1.70
N ALA A 270 23.39 38.36 2.07
CA ALA A 270 22.26 38.36 1.14
C ALA A 270 22.05 39.75 0.50
N GLU A 271 22.08 40.81 1.28
CA GLU A 271 22.00 42.21 0.81
C GLU A 271 23.18 42.56 -0.12
N SER A 272 24.39 42.10 0.23
CA SER A 272 25.57 42.35 -0.63
C SER A 272 25.45 41.65 -2.02
N ILE A 273 24.82 40.48 -2.10
CA ILE A 273 24.53 39.80 -3.36
C ILE A 273 23.56 40.63 -4.20
N VAL A 274 22.47 41.08 -3.59
CA VAL A 274 21.47 41.95 -4.24
C VAL A 274 22.14 43.21 -4.81
N ALA A 275 22.91 43.91 -3.98
CA ALA A 275 23.55 45.18 -4.36
C ALA A 275 24.56 45.01 -5.51
N ARG A 276 25.41 43.99 -5.45
CA ARG A 276 26.45 43.80 -6.46
C ARG A 276 25.96 43.21 -7.77
N CYS A 277 24.76 42.59 -7.77
CA CYS A 277 24.13 42.05 -8.97
C CYS A 277 23.25 43.06 -9.71
N ALA A 278 22.81 44.14 -9.05
CA ALA A 278 21.93 45.13 -9.63
C ALA A 278 22.50 45.75 -10.91
N ASP A 279 21.68 45.89 -11.95
CA ASP A 279 22.02 46.43 -13.26
C ASP A 279 23.23 45.77 -13.98
N LYS A 280 23.64 44.57 -13.52
CA LYS A 280 24.74 43.82 -14.15
C LYS A 280 24.24 42.92 -15.26
N THR A 281 25.20 42.44 -16.05
CA THR A 281 24.96 41.40 -17.05
C THR A 281 25.63 40.11 -16.61
N GLY A 282 24.93 39.00 -16.82
CA GLY A 282 25.41 37.65 -16.49
C GLY A 282 25.70 36.83 -17.76
N ILE A 283 26.70 35.98 -17.66
CA ILE A 283 27.03 34.99 -18.70
C ILE A 283 26.12 33.78 -18.49
N ILE A 284 25.46 33.35 -19.55
CA ILE A 284 24.54 32.23 -19.49
C ILE A 284 25.26 30.94 -19.88
N LYS A 285 25.07 29.91 -19.06
CA LYS A 285 25.42 28.51 -19.38
C LYS A 285 24.15 27.68 -19.33
N GLU A 286 23.82 27.04 -20.44
CA GLU A 286 22.61 26.22 -20.55
C GLU A 286 22.96 24.78 -20.90
N GLU A 287 22.36 23.84 -20.22
CA GLU A 287 22.44 22.42 -20.53
C GLU A 287 21.02 21.87 -20.69
N LYS A 288 20.79 21.14 -21.77
CA LYS A 288 19.52 20.44 -22.05
C LYS A 288 19.74 18.95 -22.01
N LYS A 289 18.88 18.26 -21.30
CA LYS A 289 18.90 16.79 -21.16
C LYS A 289 17.55 16.19 -21.49
N LEU A 290 17.55 15.17 -22.33
CA LEU A 290 16.36 14.33 -22.51
C LEU A 290 16.26 13.33 -21.35
N VAL A 291 15.19 13.44 -20.56
CA VAL A 291 14.91 12.58 -19.42
C VAL A 291 13.69 11.72 -19.72
N LYS A 292 13.83 10.40 -19.54
CA LYS A 292 12.76 9.45 -19.72
C LYS A 292 12.07 9.19 -18.39
N GLN A 293 10.75 9.35 -18.36
CA GLN A 293 9.92 8.99 -17.22
C GLN A 293 9.18 7.69 -17.52
N ILE A 294 9.53 6.65 -16.79
CA ILE A 294 8.92 5.33 -16.90
C ILE A 294 7.50 5.38 -16.31
N SER A 295 6.55 4.66 -16.92
CA SER A 295 5.20 4.52 -16.34
C SER A 295 5.30 3.90 -14.94
N PRO A 296 4.45 4.27 -13.98
CA PRO A 296 4.36 3.57 -12.71
C PRO A 296 4.01 2.09 -12.94
N GLN A 297 4.45 1.21 -12.04
CA GLN A 297 4.06 -0.21 -12.07
C GLN A 297 2.56 -0.37 -11.78
N LEU A 298 2.03 -1.58 -11.98
CA LEU A 298 0.67 -1.94 -11.60
C LEU A 298 0.41 -1.68 -10.11
N TYR A 299 -0.83 -1.66 -9.71
CA TYR A 299 -1.19 -1.44 -8.31
C TYR A 299 -1.03 -2.70 -7.45
N ASP A 300 -0.36 -2.55 -6.31
CA ASP A 300 -0.64 -3.27 -5.08
C ASP A 300 -1.68 -2.49 -4.25
N LEU A 301 -2.17 -3.08 -3.17
CA LEU A 301 -3.17 -2.42 -2.33
C LEU A 301 -2.64 -1.14 -1.67
N THR A 302 -1.41 -1.16 -1.17
CA THR A 302 -0.83 -0.01 -0.47
C THR A 302 -0.67 1.19 -1.40
N THR A 303 -0.16 0.96 -2.63
CA THR A 303 -0.04 2.04 -3.62
C THR A 303 -1.41 2.56 -4.06
N LEU A 304 -2.38 1.67 -4.25
CA LEU A 304 -3.76 2.07 -4.57
C LEU A 304 -4.36 2.94 -3.45
N GLN A 305 -4.18 2.56 -2.18
CA GLN A 305 -4.65 3.33 -1.02
C GLN A 305 -3.95 4.69 -0.88
N ARG A 306 -2.68 4.77 -1.26
CA ARG A 306 -1.89 6.03 -1.20
C ARG A 306 -2.30 7.04 -2.25
N GLU A 307 -2.69 6.59 -3.42
CA GLU A 307 -3.02 7.44 -4.57
C GLU A 307 -4.52 7.73 -4.68
N ALA A 308 -5.37 6.88 -4.12
CA ALA A 308 -6.82 7.06 -4.17
C ALA A 308 -7.28 8.32 -3.40
N PRO A 309 -8.31 9.03 -3.91
CA PRO A 309 -8.87 10.20 -3.23
C PRO A 309 -9.78 9.83 -2.04
N PHE A 310 -9.58 8.65 -1.46
CA PHE A 310 -10.36 8.08 -0.36
C PHE A 310 -9.44 7.73 0.81
N THR A 311 -10.03 7.51 2.00
CA THR A 311 -9.29 6.91 3.11
C THR A 311 -8.83 5.49 2.75
N ALA A 312 -7.76 5.02 3.38
CA ALA A 312 -7.24 3.67 3.14
C ALA A 312 -8.30 2.58 3.36
N LYS A 313 -9.16 2.75 4.39
CA LYS A 313 -10.28 1.86 4.67
C LYS A 313 -11.33 1.88 3.57
N ASN A 314 -11.74 3.07 3.12
CA ASN A 314 -12.75 3.19 2.06
C ASN A 314 -12.23 2.64 0.73
N THR A 315 -10.98 2.93 0.39
CA THR A 315 -10.31 2.36 -0.80
C THR A 315 -10.36 0.85 -0.80
N LEU A 316 -10.01 0.21 0.32
CA LEU A 316 -10.09 -1.24 0.47
C LEU A 316 -11.54 -1.75 0.33
N SER A 317 -12.50 -1.08 0.96
CA SER A 317 -13.93 -1.47 0.90
C SER A 317 -14.47 -1.42 -0.54
N ILE A 318 -14.12 -0.36 -1.27
CA ILE A 318 -14.51 -0.18 -2.68
C ILE A 318 -13.84 -1.25 -3.55
N ALA A 319 -12.53 -1.47 -3.38
CA ALA A 319 -11.80 -2.50 -4.10
C ALA A 319 -12.35 -3.91 -3.83
N GLN A 320 -12.75 -4.22 -2.59
CA GLN A 320 -13.43 -5.46 -2.27
C GLN A 320 -14.79 -5.59 -2.97
N ALA A 321 -15.58 -4.53 -3.05
CA ALA A 321 -16.83 -4.54 -3.80
C ALA A 321 -16.61 -4.76 -5.31
N LEU A 322 -15.59 -4.12 -5.90
CA LEU A 322 -15.19 -4.34 -7.29
C LEU A 322 -14.77 -5.80 -7.53
N TYR A 323 -14.08 -6.42 -6.59
CA TYR A 323 -13.65 -7.81 -6.67
C TYR A 323 -14.81 -8.79 -6.37
N GLU A 324 -15.46 -8.68 -5.22
CA GLU A 324 -16.41 -9.69 -4.73
C GLU A 324 -17.77 -9.60 -5.41
N ARG A 325 -18.32 -8.39 -5.54
CA ARG A 325 -19.66 -8.16 -6.09
C ARG A 325 -19.66 -8.00 -7.60
N HIS A 326 -18.77 -7.15 -8.12
CA HIS A 326 -18.76 -6.77 -9.53
C HIS A 326 -17.86 -7.68 -10.38
N LYS A 327 -16.88 -8.37 -9.78
CA LYS A 327 -15.90 -9.22 -10.47
C LYS A 327 -15.10 -8.46 -11.53
N MET A 328 -14.85 -7.19 -11.32
CA MET A 328 -14.21 -6.30 -12.29
C MET A 328 -12.71 -6.16 -12.12
N ILE A 329 -12.17 -6.56 -10.97
CA ILE A 329 -10.73 -6.54 -10.70
C ILE A 329 -10.27 -7.88 -10.12
N THR A 330 -8.95 -8.11 -10.11
CA THR A 330 -8.29 -9.21 -9.42
C THR A 330 -8.32 -9.00 -7.90
N TYR A 331 -7.85 -9.98 -7.12
CA TYR A 331 -7.87 -9.92 -5.67
C TYR A 331 -7.11 -8.69 -5.14
N PRO A 332 -7.79 -7.80 -4.35
CA PRO A 332 -7.21 -6.50 -4.03
C PRO A 332 -6.21 -6.51 -2.87
N ARG A 333 -6.16 -7.57 -2.03
CA ARG A 333 -5.26 -7.61 -0.87
C ARG A 333 -3.91 -8.22 -1.25
N THR A 334 -3.20 -7.56 -2.14
CA THR A 334 -1.89 -7.99 -2.65
C THR A 334 -0.81 -6.96 -2.31
N ASP A 335 0.41 -7.43 -2.11
CA ASP A 335 1.63 -6.63 -1.94
C ASP A 335 2.47 -6.59 -3.23
N THR A 336 2.02 -7.25 -4.27
CA THR A 336 2.76 -7.39 -5.52
C THR A 336 2.22 -6.47 -6.62
N ARG A 337 3.13 -6.00 -7.47
CA ARG A 337 2.87 -5.13 -8.64
C ARG A 337 3.17 -5.84 -9.96
N TYR A 338 3.28 -7.19 -9.91
CA TYR A 338 3.67 -8.02 -11.04
C TYR A 338 2.55 -8.99 -11.40
N LEU A 339 2.57 -9.46 -12.63
CA LEU A 339 1.69 -10.50 -13.17
C LEU A 339 2.46 -11.80 -13.42
N PRO A 340 1.79 -12.96 -13.35
CA PRO A 340 2.38 -14.23 -13.77
C PRO A 340 2.78 -14.22 -15.25
N GLU A 341 3.85 -14.92 -15.60
CA GLU A 341 4.37 -14.97 -16.98
C GLU A 341 3.39 -15.64 -17.94
N ASP A 342 2.60 -16.59 -17.45
CA ASP A 342 1.53 -17.26 -18.22
C ASP A 342 0.23 -16.45 -18.33
N TYR A 343 0.17 -15.26 -17.68
CA TYR A 343 -1.04 -14.44 -17.65
C TYR A 343 -1.19 -13.49 -18.86
N LEU A 344 -0.25 -13.52 -19.82
CA LEU A 344 -0.27 -12.63 -20.98
C LEU A 344 -1.53 -12.77 -21.83
N SER A 345 -2.02 -14.00 -22.05
CA SER A 345 -3.24 -14.25 -22.80
C SER A 345 -4.49 -13.62 -22.16
N ASN A 346 -4.57 -13.66 -20.83
CA ASN A 346 -5.63 -13.03 -20.05
C ASN A 346 -5.57 -11.49 -20.16
N VAL A 347 -4.35 -10.93 -20.15
CA VAL A 347 -4.13 -9.49 -20.34
C VAL A 347 -4.60 -9.05 -21.72
N LEU A 348 -4.24 -9.78 -22.78
CA LEU A 348 -4.68 -9.48 -24.15
C LEU A 348 -6.20 -9.58 -24.28
N SER A 349 -6.83 -10.61 -23.73
CA SER A 349 -8.29 -10.74 -23.67
C SER A 349 -8.95 -9.58 -22.92
N CYS A 350 -8.40 -9.21 -21.77
CA CYS A 350 -8.89 -8.08 -20.99
C CYS A 350 -8.82 -6.76 -21.77
N LEU A 351 -7.67 -6.47 -22.42
CA LEU A 351 -7.50 -5.26 -23.24
C LEU A 351 -8.46 -5.23 -24.44
N ASN A 352 -8.71 -6.36 -25.10
CA ASN A 352 -9.70 -6.46 -26.18
C ASN A 352 -11.12 -6.12 -25.69
N ASN A 353 -11.51 -6.62 -24.52
CA ASN A 353 -12.81 -6.30 -23.91
C ASN A 353 -12.90 -4.81 -23.55
N ILE A 354 -11.83 -4.21 -23.02
CA ILE A 354 -11.76 -2.78 -22.73
C ILE A 354 -11.85 -1.96 -24.02
N ALA A 355 -11.12 -2.33 -25.06
CA ALA A 355 -11.12 -1.64 -26.35
C ALA A 355 -12.53 -1.61 -26.99
N SER A 356 -13.34 -2.62 -26.70
CA SER A 356 -14.73 -2.74 -27.19
C SER A 356 -15.77 -2.13 -26.24
N SER A 357 -15.38 -1.63 -25.06
CA SER A 357 -16.33 -1.22 -24.00
C SER A 357 -17.00 0.13 -24.19
N GLY A 358 -16.53 0.96 -25.14
CA GLY A 358 -16.99 2.34 -25.31
C GLY A 358 -16.56 3.31 -24.19
N SER A 359 -15.67 2.90 -23.29
CA SER A 359 -15.11 3.76 -22.24
C SER A 359 -14.16 4.81 -22.80
N GLU A 360 -13.94 5.90 -22.06
CA GLU A 360 -13.00 6.98 -22.47
C GLU A 360 -11.59 6.45 -22.76
N VAL A 361 -11.18 5.38 -22.10
CA VAL A 361 -9.85 4.77 -22.26
C VAL A 361 -9.79 3.66 -23.31
N ALA A 362 -10.93 3.29 -23.91
CA ALA A 362 -11.00 2.22 -24.92
C ALA A 362 -10.05 2.46 -26.11
N GLN A 363 -9.93 3.72 -26.57
CA GLN A 363 -9.01 4.10 -27.63
C GLN A 363 -7.55 3.77 -27.28
N TYR A 364 -7.15 3.95 -26.02
CA TYR A 364 -5.77 3.66 -25.58
C TYR A 364 -5.50 2.15 -25.47
N ALA A 365 -6.49 1.37 -25.04
CA ALA A 365 -6.41 -0.09 -25.06
C ALA A 365 -6.26 -0.61 -26.49
N LYS A 366 -7.06 -0.08 -27.44
CA LYS A 366 -6.97 -0.41 -28.86
C LYS A 366 -5.58 -0.07 -29.44
N LEU A 367 -5.07 1.13 -29.19
CA LEU A 367 -3.72 1.55 -29.64
C LEU A 367 -2.60 0.68 -29.05
N ALA A 368 -2.74 0.20 -27.80
CA ALA A 368 -1.75 -0.68 -27.20
C ALA A 368 -1.71 -2.06 -27.90
N LEU A 369 -2.88 -2.59 -28.30
CA LEU A 369 -3.01 -3.85 -29.03
C LEU A 369 -2.49 -3.73 -30.48
N GLU A 370 -2.90 -2.68 -31.21
CA GLU A 370 -2.51 -2.46 -32.61
C GLU A 370 -1.01 -2.23 -32.78
N ALA A 371 -0.37 -1.55 -31.83
CA ALA A 371 1.06 -1.27 -31.87
C ALA A 371 1.93 -2.42 -31.33
N ASP A 372 1.33 -3.60 -31.08
CA ASP A 372 2.03 -4.77 -30.51
C ASP A 372 2.90 -4.42 -29.28
N LYS A 373 2.37 -3.53 -28.41
CA LYS A 373 3.09 -3.06 -27.20
C LYS A 373 2.98 -4.00 -26.04
N VAL A 374 2.00 -4.90 -26.07
CA VAL A 374 1.69 -5.83 -24.98
C VAL A 374 2.55 -7.08 -25.12
N LYS A 375 3.71 -7.06 -24.51
CA LYS A 375 4.71 -8.15 -24.56
C LYS A 375 5.14 -8.59 -23.17
N LEU A 376 5.65 -9.81 -23.07
CA LEU A 376 6.31 -10.27 -21.86
C LEU A 376 7.51 -9.38 -21.55
N SER A 377 7.44 -8.74 -20.38
CA SER A 377 8.50 -7.89 -19.85
C SER A 377 8.67 -8.20 -18.37
N LYS A 378 9.89 -8.42 -17.92
CA LYS A 378 10.20 -8.66 -16.50
C LYS A 378 9.80 -7.51 -15.57
N ARG A 379 9.52 -6.36 -16.13
CA ARG A 379 8.96 -5.21 -15.40
C ARG A 379 7.48 -5.41 -15.02
N ILE A 380 6.74 -6.21 -15.79
CA ILE A 380 5.30 -6.44 -15.61
C ILE A 380 5.03 -7.89 -15.23
N PHE A 381 5.71 -8.84 -15.86
CA PHE A 381 5.51 -10.28 -15.71
C PHE A 381 6.75 -10.90 -15.08
N ASP A 382 6.69 -11.26 -13.81
CA ASP A 382 7.81 -11.87 -13.09
C ASP A 382 7.30 -12.77 -11.95
N ASN A 383 7.33 -14.07 -12.18
CA ASN A 383 6.90 -15.08 -11.20
C ASN A 383 7.68 -15.00 -9.88
N LYS A 384 8.95 -14.56 -9.91
CA LYS A 384 9.80 -14.47 -8.71
C LYS A 384 9.38 -13.32 -7.77
N LYS A 385 8.61 -12.38 -8.28
CA LYS A 385 8.12 -11.20 -7.54
C LYS A 385 6.66 -11.35 -7.07
N ILE A 386 6.08 -12.52 -7.27
CA ILE A 386 4.71 -12.84 -6.84
C ILE A 386 4.78 -13.75 -5.63
N SER A 387 4.13 -13.35 -4.55
CA SER A 387 3.95 -14.14 -3.35
C SER A 387 2.66 -14.97 -3.43
N ASP A 388 1.62 -14.52 -2.76
CA ASP A 388 0.33 -15.20 -2.68
C ASP A 388 -0.61 -14.78 -3.83
N HIS A 389 -0.58 -13.50 -4.20
CA HIS A 389 -1.44 -12.90 -5.23
C HIS A 389 -0.62 -12.01 -6.16
N PHE A 390 -1.12 -11.80 -7.38
CA PHE A 390 -0.53 -10.86 -8.31
C PHE A 390 -1.20 -9.47 -8.25
N ALA A 391 -0.72 -8.53 -9.06
CA ALA A 391 -1.15 -7.14 -9.06
C ALA A 391 -2.67 -6.96 -9.26
N ILE A 392 -3.19 -5.82 -8.80
CA ILE A 392 -4.56 -5.41 -9.02
C ILE A 392 -4.71 -4.92 -10.45
N ILE A 393 -5.49 -5.65 -11.25
CA ILE A 393 -5.80 -5.31 -12.64
C ILE A 393 -7.29 -5.52 -12.95
N PRO A 394 -7.82 -4.91 -14.01
CA PRO A 394 -9.17 -5.20 -14.47
C PRO A 394 -9.29 -6.65 -14.99
N THR A 395 -10.50 -7.21 -14.96
CA THR A 395 -10.83 -8.51 -15.55
C THR A 395 -11.40 -8.40 -16.97
N GLY A 396 -11.60 -7.18 -17.47
CA GLY A 396 -12.29 -6.94 -18.74
C GLY A 396 -13.82 -7.00 -18.67
N ARG A 397 -14.39 -7.29 -17.50
CA ARG A 397 -15.84 -7.26 -17.30
C ARG A 397 -16.33 -5.82 -17.21
N VAL A 398 -17.50 -5.56 -17.80
CA VAL A 398 -18.15 -4.24 -17.79
C VAL A 398 -19.49 -4.36 -17.08
N VAL A 399 -19.69 -3.59 -16.02
CA VAL A 399 -20.98 -3.43 -15.32
C VAL A 399 -21.17 -1.97 -14.92
N LYS A 400 -22.41 -1.56 -14.65
CA LYS A 400 -22.69 -0.22 -14.13
C LYS A 400 -22.22 -0.11 -12.67
N LEU A 401 -21.38 0.87 -12.40
CA LEU A 401 -20.83 1.18 -11.10
C LEU A 401 -21.46 2.43 -10.49
N SER A 402 -21.37 2.58 -9.17
CA SER A 402 -21.60 3.87 -8.52
C SER A 402 -20.43 4.82 -8.84
N GLU A 403 -20.64 6.13 -8.67
CA GLU A 403 -19.63 7.15 -8.95
C GLU A 403 -18.30 6.90 -8.19
N VAL A 404 -18.41 6.48 -6.93
CA VAL A 404 -17.24 6.20 -6.07
C VAL A 404 -16.48 4.97 -6.55
N GLU A 405 -17.22 3.91 -6.94
CA GLU A 405 -16.62 2.68 -7.49
C GLU A 405 -15.99 2.95 -8.85
N GLN A 406 -16.64 3.77 -9.68
CA GLN A 406 -16.11 4.17 -10.98
C GLN A 406 -14.79 4.92 -10.86
N LYS A 407 -14.70 5.89 -9.95
CA LYS A 407 -13.46 6.64 -9.70
C LYS A 407 -12.28 5.72 -9.36
N LEU A 408 -12.47 4.73 -8.49
CA LEU A 408 -11.41 3.79 -8.14
C LEU A 408 -11.09 2.85 -9.30
N TYR A 409 -12.11 2.36 -10.00
CA TYR A 409 -11.93 1.49 -11.16
C TYR A 409 -11.17 2.20 -12.28
N ASP A 410 -11.48 3.46 -12.57
CA ASP A 410 -10.79 4.27 -13.59
C ASP A 410 -9.30 4.43 -13.28
N MET A 411 -8.93 4.59 -12.01
CA MET A 411 -7.52 4.63 -11.60
C MET A 411 -6.81 3.31 -11.94
N ILE A 412 -7.43 2.17 -11.59
CA ILE A 412 -6.88 0.84 -11.85
C ILE A 412 -6.79 0.60 -13.37
N LEU A 413 -7.82 0.96 -14.10
CA LEU A 413 -7.92 0.80 -15.54
C LEU A 413 -6.86 1.62 -16.29
N LYS A 414 -6.72 2.90 -15.95
CA LYS A 414 -5.69 3.78 -16.55
C LYS A 414 -4.29 3.27 -16.25
N ARG A 415 -4.02 2.84 -15.02
CA ARG A 415 -2.73 2.28 -14.62
C ARG A 415 -2.40 1.00 -15.41
N PHE A 416 -3.37 0.11 -15.54
CA PHE A 416 -3.23 -1.14 -16.29
C PHE A 416 -2.89 -0.92 -17.76
N ILE A 417 -3.53 0.05 -18.42
CA ILE A 417 -3.23 0.37 -19.82
C ILE A 417 -1.87 1.07 -19.93
N ALA A 418 -1.58 2.01 -19.03
CA ALA A 418 -0.38 2.86 -19.08
C ALA A 418 0.93 2.07 -18.98
N VAL A 419 0.96 0.90 -18.29
CA VAL A 419 2.19 0.11 -18.15
C VAL A 419 2.71 -0.47 -19.46
N PHE A 420 1.85 -0.57 -20.48
CA PHE A 420 2.20 -1.08 -21.82
C PHE A 420 2.64 0.02 -22.79
N TYR A 421 2.59 1.29 -22.35
CA TYR A 421 3.04 2.42 -23.16
C TYR A 421 4.52 2.71 -22.97
N GLU A 422 5.08 3.39 -23.96
CA GLU A 422 6.44 3.89 -23.92
C GLU A 422 6.64 4.93 -22.81
N HIS A 423 7.89 5.18 -22.48
CA HIS A 423 8.23 6.19 -21.49
C HIS A 423 7.83 7.59 -21.99
N ALA A 424 7.37 8.43 -21.07
CA ALA A 424 7.25 9.84 -21.35
C ALA A 424 8.66 10.45 -21.45
N GLN A 425 8.88 11.35 -22.40
CA GLN A 425 10.15 12.03 -22.59
C GLN A 425 9.98 13.52 -22.31
N PHE A 426 10.87 14.02 -21.46
CA PHE A 426 10.95 15.43 -21.12
C PHE A 426 12.30 15.98 -21.54
N GLU A 427 12.32 17.21 -22.03
CA GLU A 427 13.53 18.01 -22.07
C GLU A 427 13.64 18.79 -20.77
N GLU A 428 14.67 18.53 -19.99
CA GLU A 428 15.00 19.30 -18.80
C GLU A 428 16.13 20.27 -19.16
N THR A 429 15.85 21.57 -19.02
CA THR A 429 16.78 22.65 -19.22
C THR A 429 17.31 23.12 -17.87
N THR A 430 18.62 23.10 -17.71
CA THR A 430 19.30 23.70 -16.56
C THR A 430 20.08 24.89 -17.07
N ARG A 431 19.70 26.09 -16.63
CA ARG A 431 20.31 27.35 -16.98
C ARG A 431 21.00 27.94 -15.76
N ILE A 432 22.29 28.21 -15.86
CA ILE A 432 23.09 28.88 -14.85
C ILE A 432 23.53 30.24 -15.41
N THR A 433 23.05 31.30 -14.78
CA THR A 433 23.47 32.66 -15.08
C THR A 433 24.53 33.09 -14.07
N ILE A 434 25.71 33.46 -14.54
CA ILE A 434 26.85 33.87 -13.72
C ILE A 434 27.01 35.38 -13.85
N VAL A 435 26.70 36.09 -12.80
CA VAL A 435 26.92 37.52 -12.68
C VAL A 435 28.31 37.74 -12.09
N ASP A 436 29.21 38.27 -12.88
CA ASP A 436 30.61 38.53 -12.48
C ASP A 436 30.75 39.98 -12.01
N SER A 437 31.04 40.18 -10.75
CA SER A 437 31.36 41.48 -10.18
C SER A 437 32.84 41.53 -9.76
N VAL A 438 33.33 42.71 -9.43
CA VAL A 438 34.73 42.90 -8.97
C VAL A 438 35.01 42.08 -7.69
N GLU A 439 33.98 41.85 -6.89
CA GLU A 439 34.08 41.21 -5.56
C GLU A 439 33.89 39.70 -5.62
N ALA A 440 32.94 39.20 -6.46
CA ALA A 440 32.58 37.78 -6.49
C ALA A 440 31.82 37.40 -7.76
N LYS A 441 31.73 36.08 -7.98
CA LYS A 441 30.86 35.47 -9.00
C LYS A 441 29.61 34.91 -8.37
N ASP A 442 28.48 35.46 -8.72
CA ASP A 442 27.18 35.03 -8.25
C ASP A 442 26.48 34.12 -9.25
N HIS A 443 26.03 32.99 -8.78
CA HIS A 443 25.43 31.94 -9.61
C HIS A 443 23.93 31.87 -9.37
N PHE A 444 23.15 31.96 -10.45
CA PHE A 444 21.69 31.86 -10.42
C PHE A 444 21.24 30.66 -11.24
N LEU A 445 20.43 29.81 -10.63
CA LEU A 445 19.90 28.59 -11.23
C LEU A 445 18.45 28.80 -11.69
N THR A 446 18.19 28.47 -12.95
CA THR A 446 16.83 28.37 -13.50
C THR A 446 16.63 26.99 -14.08
N LYS A 447 15.47 26.37 -13.82
CA LYS A 447 15.13 25.05 -14.35
C LYS A 447 13.87 25.10 -15.18
N GLY A 448 13.91 24.52 -16.35
CA GLY A 448 12.78 24.30 -17.23
C GLY A 448 12.53 22.82 -17.46
N LYS A 449 11.29 22.46 -17.76
CA LYS A 449 10.92 21.08 -18.09
C LYS A 449 9.76 21.07 -19.07
N ILE A 450 9.99 20.52 -20.26
CA ILE A 450 9.02 20.46 -21.35
C ILE A 450 8.72 19.01 -21.68
N LEU A 451 7.44 18.70 -21.88
CA LEU A 451 7.00 17.37 -22.32
C LEU A 451 7.19 17.25 -23.85
N ILE A 452 8.18 16.45 -24.26
CA ILE A 452 8.48 16.21 -25.68
C ILE A 452 7.61 15.08 -26.24
N GLU A 453 7.61 13.93 -25.57
CA GLU A 453 6.79 12.78 -25.94
C GLU A 453 5.97 12.30 -24.72
N PRO A 454 4.62 12.36 -24.81
CA PRO A 454 3.78 12.04 -23.66
C PRO A 454 3.81 10.57 -23.28
N GLY A 455 4.11 9.63 -24.21
CA GLY A 455 4.17 8.22 -23.90
C GLY A 455 2.94 7.72 -23.12
N TRP A 456 3.17 7.10 -21.95
CA TRP A 456 2.10 6.61 -21.07
C TRP A 456 1.20 7.70 -20.46
N LEU A 457 1.65 8.94 -20.41
CA LEU A 457 0.86 10.07 -19.90
C LEU A 457 -0.37 10.37 -20.75
N LYS A 458 -0.39 9.92 -22.02
CA LYS A 458 -1.58 10.03 -22.90
C LYS A 458 -2.80 9.39 -22.27
N VAL A 459 -2.64 8.25 -21.58
CA VAL A 459 -3.72 7.53 -20.91
C VAL A 459 -4.37 8.36 -19.79
N TYR A 460 -3.62 9.31 -19.23
CA TYR A 460 -4.08 10.25 -18.20
C TYR A 460 -4.49 11.62 -18.77
N GLY A 461 -4.65 11.72 -20.09
CA GLY A 461 -5.09 12.94 -20.74
C GLY A 461 -4.01 14.00 -20.95
N ARG A 462 -2.73 13.68 -20.69
CA ARG A 462 -1.60 14.60 -20.94
C ARG A 462 -1.09 14.39 -22.36
N ASN A 463 -1.39 15.33 -23.24
CA ASN A 463 -0.95 15.33 -24.64
C ASN A 463 0.14 16.37 -24.86
N LYS A 464 0.93 16.20 -25.94
CA LYS A 464 1.92 17.18 -26.39
C LYS A 464 1.23 18.52 -26.64
N GLY A 465 1.74 19.60 -26.07
CA GLY A 465 1.23 20.97 -26.28
C GLY A 465 0.02 21.40 -25.44
N VAL A 466 -0.60 20.50 -24.66
CA VAL A 466 -1.73 20.85 -23.76
C VAL A 466 -1.28 21.04 -22.31
N ALA A 467 -0.08 20.55 -21.97
CA ALA A 467 0.46 20.73 -20.64
C ALA A 467 1.12 22.09 -20.53
N GLU A 468 0.51 22.94 -19.77
CA GLU A 468 1.10 24.05 -19.03
C GLU A 468 2.56 24.38 -19.45
N ASN A 469 2.75 25.37 -20.31
CA ASN A 469 4.05 25.98 -20.63
C ASN A 469 4.73 26.65 -19.43
N LYS A 470 4.33 26.32 -18.21
CA LYS A 470 4.92 26.85 -16.97
C LYS A 470 6.38 26.46 -16.73
N GLY A 471 6.92 25.57 -17.55
CA GLY A 471 8.31 25.14 -17.46
C GLY A 471 9.14 25.38 -18.73
N GLU A 472 8.58 26.06 -19.73
CA GLU A 472 9.32 26.43 -20.93
C GLU A 472 10.10 27.68 -20.65
N LEU A 473 11.43 27.63 -20.88
CA LEU A 473 12.30 28.79 -20.77
C LEU A 473 12.42 29.44 -22.13
N SER A 474 12.43 30.78 -22.16
CA SER A 474 12.72 31.55 -23.37
C SER A 474 14.04 31.11 -23.99
N PRO A 475 14.09 30.84 -25.30
CA PRO A 475 15.30 30.35 -25.94
C PRO A 475 16.44 31.36 -25.82
N ILE A 476 17.66 30.86 -25.75
CA ILE A 476 18.88 31.70 -25.71
C ILE A 476 19.55 31.67 -27.09
N TYR A 477 19.99 32.83 -27.55
CA TYR A 477 20.82 32.93 -28.74
C TYR A 477 22.29 32.73 -28.40
N GLU A 478 23.08 32.32 -29.40
CA GLU A 478 24.49 31.99 -29.19
C GLU A 478 25.28 33.20 -28.66
N LYS A 479 26.01 33.01 -27.54
CA LYS A 479 26.79 34.04 -26.84
C LYS A 479 25.96 35.18 -26.24
N GLU A 480 24.67 35.02 -26.07
CA GLU A 480 23.83 36.00 -25.42
C GLU A 480 24.16 36.12 -23.92
N SER A 481 24.14 37.34 -23.42
CA SER A 481 24.22 37.65 -21.99
C SER A 481 22.84 38.07 -21.46
N ALA A 482 22.55 37.77 -20.21
CA ALA A 482 21.31 38.18 -19.56
C ALA A 482 21.55 39.42 -18.72
N LYS A 483 20.69 40.44 -18.87
CA LYS A 483 20.70 41.62 -18.03
C LYS A 483 19.90 41.33 -16.79
N VAL A 484 20.42 41.70 -15.62
CA VAL A 484 19.69 41.71 -14.37
C VAL A 484 18.79 42.94 -14.37
N ASP A 485 17.47 42.74 -14.42
CA ASP A 485 16.50 43.85 -14.34
C ASP A 485 16.13 44.15 -12.89
N GLU A 486 15.94 43.11 -12.08
CA GLU A 486 15.58 43.25 -10.68
C GLU A 486 16.16 42.10 -9.86
N THR A 487 16.52 42.38 -8.64
CA THR A 487 16.91 41.37 -7.65
C THR A 487 15.98 41.49 -6.43
N GLU A 488 15.43 40.35 -5.98
CA GLU A 488 14.52 40.25 -4.86
C GLU A 488 15.15 39.49 -3.70
N LEU A 489 15.14 40.09 -2.53
CA LEU A 489 15.55 39.46 -1.28
C LEU A 489 14.34 38.85 -0.57
N LEU A 490 14.27 37.54 -0.53
CA LEU A 490 13.18 36.78 0.10
C LEU A 490 13.57 36.35 1.50
N LYS A 491 12.89 36.89 2.50
CA LYS A 491 13.01 36.45 3.90
C LYS A 491 12.09 35.26 4.13
N LYS A 492 12.63 34.13 4.58
CA LYS A 492 11.95 32.87 4.82
C LYS A 492 12.32 32.29 6.18
N GLU A 493 11.55 31.31 6.61
CA GLU A 493 11.82 30.55 7.83
C GLU A 493 11.78 29.05 7.53
N THR A 494 12.63 28.31 8.22
CA THR A 494 12.60 26.85 8.15
C THR A 494 11.27 26.34 8.72
N GLN A 495 10.77 25.26 8.14
CA GLN A 495 9.50 24.65 8.53
C GLN A 495 9.75 23.30 9.22
N PRO A 496 8.97 22.96 10.24
CA PRO A 496 9.01 21.63 10.83
C PRO A 496 8.66 20.56 9.80
N PRO A 497 9.03 19.29 10.04
CA PRO A 497 8.60 18.21 9.16
C PRO A 497 7.07 18.13 9.16
N ALA A 498 6.48 17.93 7.98
CA ALA A 498 5.03 17.82 7.85
C ALA A 498 4.49 16.62 8.64
N ARG A 499 3.29 16.76 9.22
CA ARG A 499 2.57 15.66 9.83
C ARG A 499 2.27 14.56 8.81
N PHE A 500 2.08 13.35 9.31
CA PHE A 500 1.69 12.25 8.46
C PHE A 500 0.24 12.40 8.00
N THR A 501 0.01 12.11 6.73
CA THR A 501 -1.31 11.76 6.18
C THR A 501 -1.44 10.23 6.18
N GLU A 502 -2.63 9.68 5.92
CA GLU A 502 -2.76 8.22 5.75
C GLU A 502 -1.82 7.69 4.66
N SER A 503 -1.69 8.40 3.54
CA SER A 503 -0.80 8.03 2.44
C SER A 503 0.68 7.98 2.86
N THR A 504 1.17 9.00 3.55
CA THR A 504 2.57 9.03 3.99
C THR A 504 2.83 8.09 5.16
N LEU A 505 1.83 7.84 6.03
CA LEU A 505 1.92 6.83 7.08
C LEU A 505 1.98 5.41 6.50
N LEU A 506 1.15 5.08 5.50
CA LEU A 506 1.23 3.80 4.79
C LEU A 506 2.62 3.58 4.17
N SER A 507 3.23 4.65 3.62
CA SER A 507 4.60 4.60 3.10
C SER A 507 5.63 4.35 4.20
N ALA A 508 5.46 4.99 5.36
CA ALA A 508 6.35 4.80 6.51
C ALA A 508 6.21 3.38 7.10
N MET A 509 4.98 2.85 7.17
CA MET A 509 4.74 1.45 7.60
C MET A 509 5.38 0.46 6.62
N GLU A 510 5.25 0.67 5.31
CA GLU A 510 5.87 -0.17 4.28
C GLU A 510 7.40 -0.13 4.34
N GLY A 511 7.96 1.04 4.58
CA GLY A 511 9.41 1.27 4.65
C GLY A 511 10.03 1.18 6.05
N ALA A 512 9.29 0.74 7.06
CA ALA A 512 9.73 0.80 8.46
C ALA A 512 11.07 0.08 8.73
N GLY A 513 11.34 -1.02 8.02
CA GLY A 513 12.61 -1.73 8.13
C GLY A 513 13.84 -0.90 7.73
N LYS A 514 13.67 0.09 6.85
CA LYS A 514 14.79 0.93 6.37
C LYS A 514 15.37 1.87 7.42
N THR A 515 14.64 2.12 8.50
CA THR A 515 15.04 3.03 9.59
C THR A 515 15.67 2.32 10.78
N LEU A 516 15.78 0.99 10.72
CA LEU A 516 16.41 0.20 11.79
C LEU A 516 17.93 0.28 11.70
N GLU A 517 18.58 0.47 12.85
CA GLU A 517 20.03 0.52 12.98
C GLU A 517 20.64 -0.88 12.91
N ASP A 518 19.97 -1.88 13.45
CA ASP A 518 20.38 -3.28 13.42
C ASP A 518 20.25 -3.87 12.01
N GLU A 519 21.34 -4.37 11.45
CA GLU A 519 21.41 -4.90 10.08
C GLU A 519 20.54 -6.14 9.89
N GLU A 520 20.55 -7.08 10.85
CA GLU A 520 19.76 -8.32 10.75
C GLU A 520 18.27 -8.00 10.79
N MET A 521 17.86 -7.11 11.71
CA MET A 521 16.47 -6.64 11.78
C MET A 521 16.08 -5.85 10.54
N ARG A 522 16.99 -5.03 10.02
CA ARG A 522 16.77 -4.26 8.79
C ARG A 522 16.53 -5.17 7.60
N VAL A 523 17.35 -6.20 7.43
CA VAL A 523 17.20 -7.21 6.37
C VAL A 523 15.90 -8.00 6.56
N ALA A 524 15.60 -8.44 7.77
CA ALA A 524 14.37 -9.18 8.07
C ALA A 524 13.08 -8.38 7.79
N MET A 525 13.11 -7.06 7.93
CA MET A 525 11.97 -6.17 7.70
C MET A 525 12.01 -5.46 6.35
N SER A 526 13.11 -5.52 5.59
CA SER A 526 13.29 -4.74 4.35
C SER A 526 12.19 -4.95 3.31
N ASP A 527 11.70 -6.18 3.20
CA ASP A 527 10.72 -6.59 2.19
C ASP A 527 9.27 -6.51 2.66
N ARG A 528 8.98 -6.28 3.94
CA ARG A 528 7.63 -6.45 4.49
C ARG A 528 7.10 -5.26 5.29
N GLY A 529 7.96 -4.49 5.95
CA GLY A 529 7.57 -3.36 6.80
C GLY A 529 6.65 -3.74 7.98
N LEU A 530 5.91 -2.77 8.50
CA LEU A 530 4.92 -2.93 9.56
C LEU A 530 3.55 -3.31 8.97
N GLY A 531 3.03 -4.46 9.39
CA GLY A 531 1.75 -5.00 8.92
C GLY A 531 1.78 -5.43 7.46
N THR A 532 0.69 -6.04 7.02
CA THR A 532 0.49 -6.41 5.61
C THR A 532 -0.41 -5.39 4.93
N PRO A 533 -0.44 -5.31 3.60
CA PRO A 533 -1.40 -4.46 2.88
C PRO A 533 -2.84 -4.63 3.38
N ALA A 534 -3.26 -5.88 3.65
CA ALA A 534 -4.59 -6.19 4.14
C ALA A 534 -4.90 -5.61 5.54
N THR A 535 -3.90 -5.40 6.39
CA THR A 535 -4.09 -5.04 7.81
C THR A 535 -3.77 -3.58 8.12
N ARG A 536 -2.94 -2.89 7.33
CA ARG A 536 -2.50 -1.51 7.58
C ARG A 536 -3.66 -0.54 7.78
N ALA A 537 -4.66 -0.57 6.90
CA ALA A 537 -5.84 0.29 7.04
C ALA A 537 -6.62 0.02 8.35
N ALA A 538 -6.76 -1.25 8.74
CA ALA A 538 -7.42 -1.63 9.99
C ALA A 538 -6.64 -1.18 11.24
N ILE A 539 -5.29 -1.16 11.17
CA ILE A 539 -4.43 -0.63 12.23
C ILE A 539 -4.66 0.86 12.41
N ILE A 540 -4.65 1.64 11.32
CA ILE A 540 -4.91 3.10 11.36
C ILE A 540 -6.30 3.37 11.95
N GLU A 541 -7.34 2.66 11.49
CA GLU A 541 -8.69 2.78 12.02
C GLU A 541 -8.80 2.33 13.50
N GLY A 542 -8.00 1.35 13.91
CA GLY A 542 -7.87 0.92 15.29
C GLY A 542 -7.34 2.04 16.20
N LEU A 543 -6.28 2.72 15.78
CA LEU A 543 -5.69 3.85 16.49
C LEU A 543 -6.68 5.02 16.62
N LEU A 544 -7.44 5.32 15.55
CA LEU A 544 -8.49 6.34 15.55
C LEU A 544 -9.63 5.99 16.51
N ARG A 545 -10.15 4.76 16.43
CA ARG A 545 -11.24 4.27 17.28
C ARG A 545 -10.86 4.27 18.77
N GLN A 546 -9.61 3.95 19.07
CA GLN A 546 -9.09 3.95 20.44
C GLN A 546 -8.70 5.37 20.90
N LYS A 547 -8.84 6.37 20.04
CA LYS A 547 -8.50 7.78 20.31
C LYS A 547 -7.03 7.97 20.67
N TYR A 548 -6.13 7.19 20.10
CA TYR A 548 -4.69 7.45 20.17
C TYR A 548 -4.26 8.49 19.16
N ILE A 549 -4.98 8.59 18.04
CA ILE A 549 -4.80 9.59 17.00
C ILE A 549 -6.14 10.20 16.58
N ASN A 550 -6.09 11.37 15.97
CA ASN A 550 -7.23 12.06 15.35
C ASN A 550 -6.91 12.38 13.89
N ARG A 551 -7.95 12.54 13.07
CA ARG A 551 -7.84 13.20 11.75
C ARG A 551 -8.13 14.68 11.88
N ASP A 552 -7.26 15.50 11.30
CA ASP A 552 -7.49 16.93 11.09
C ASP A 552 -7.27 17.22 9.60
N GLY A 553 -8.36 17.36 8.86
CA GLY A 553 -8.33 17.36 7.41
C GLY A 553 -7.72 16.06 6.86
N ARG A 554 -6.54 16.18 6.26
CA ARG A 554 -5.76 15.04 5.74
C ARG A 554 -4.68 14.55 6.71
N GLU A 555 -4.39 15.33 7.75
CA GLU A 555 -3.32 15.01 8.71
C GLU A 555 -3.80 14.08 9.82
N LEU A 556 -2.84 13.31 10.33
CA LEU A 556 -3.02 12.43 11.48
C LEU A 556 -2.25 13.00 12.66
N ASN A 557 -2.98 13.44 13.67
CA ASN A 557 -2.43 14.04 14.89
C ASN A 557 -2.46 13.02 16.03
N VAL A 558 -1.37 12.92 16.79
CA VAL A 558 -1.34 12.06 17.99
C VAL A 558 -1.99 12.80 19.16
N THR A 559 -2.85 12.10 19.88
CA THR A 559 -3.49 12.65 21.09
C THR A 559 -2.57 12.52 22.31
N GLY A 560 -2.86 13.28 23.37
CA GLY A 560 -2.16 13.10 24.65
C GLY A 560 -2.22 11.67 25.20
N LYS A 561 -3.30 10.92 24.89
CA LYS A 561 -3.41 9.50 25.21
C LYS A 561 -2.40 8.66 24.41
N GLY A 562 -2.22 9.00 23.13
CA GLY A 562 -1.25 8.32 22.25
C GLY A 562 0.19 8.57 22.67
N LEU A 563 0.54 9.82 22.96
CA LEU A 563 1.88 10.18 23.45
C LEU A 563 2.23 9.46 24.74
N ARG A 564 1.30 9.46 25.72
CA ARG A 564 1.52 8.74 26.99
C ARG A 564 1.69 7.23 26.84
N LEU A 565 1.06 6.60 25.84
CA LEU A 565 1.28 5.17 25.59
C LEU A 565 2.73 4.92 25.15
N ILE A 566 3.27 5.76 24.28
CA ILE A 566 4.65 5.60 23.80
C ILE A 566 5.65 5.92 24.91
N GLU A 567 5.41 6.97 25.69
CA GLU A 567 6.20 7.29 26.88
C GLU A 567 6.26 6.10 27.85
N LEU A 568 5.11 5.49 28.15
CA LEU A 568 5.06 4.28 29.00
C LEU A 568 5.85 3.10 28.41
N CYS A 569 5.83 2.92 27.09
CA CYS A 569 6.63 1.88 26.44
C CYS A 569 8.14 2.18 26.58
N ASP A 570 8.54 3.45 26.46
CA ASP A 570 9.93 3.90 26.63
C ASP A 570 10.41 3.76 28.09
N GLU A 571 9.53 3.92 29.10
CA GLU A 571 9.83 3.77 30.52
C GLU A 571 9.93 2.31 31.00
N MET A 572 9.38 1.38 30.24
CA MET A 572 9.32 -0.06 30.62
C MET A 572 10.51 -0.88 30.10
N HIS A 573 11.60 -0.24 29.69
CA HIS A 573 12.83 -0.92 29.27
C HIS A 573 13.49 -1.77 30.36
#